data_d699e491bbebeca4f210528c47ef8b4d
#
_entry.id   d699e491bbebeca4f210528c47ef8b4d
#
_cell.length_a   1.000
_cell.length_b   1.000
_cell.length_c   1.000
_cell.angle_alpha   90.00
_cell.angle_beta   90.00
_cell.angle_gamma   90.00
#
_symmetry.space_group_name_H-M   'P 1'
#
loop_
_entity.id
_entity.type
_entity.pdbx_description
1 polymer ?
#
loop_
_entity_poly.entity_id
_entity_poly.type
_entity_poly.pdbx_seq_one_letter_code
_entity_poly.pdbx_strand_id
1 'polypeptide(L)'
;HVLNQLLALARASRAELDGATASVDLAALARNACAEYAQAAWQRGDELEVSAPDALLVRGHPVLLDLLLRNLIENALKHTPARTRIAVQMGEGGGEHGAWLQVCDDGARVVAAGDVVAAAPVPVDSLHLGHEIVARVAQVHRARFGKAPAPAPFTTCYRLDFARESLLTAG
;
A
#
# COMPACT_ATOMS: atom_id res chain seq x y z
N HIS A 1 -6.07 -11.80 -13.38
CA HIS A 1 -5.83 -11.10 -12.11
C HIS A 1 -5.45 -12.05 -10.97
N VAL A 2 -6.23 -13.11 -10.69
CA VAL A 2 -5.94 -14.11 -9.65
C VAL A 2 -4.63 -14.87 -9.90
N LEU A 3 -4.33 -15.23 -11.15
CA LEU A 3 -3.09 -15.90 -11.51
C LEU A 3 -1.86 -15.05 -11.19
N ASN A 4 -1.89 -13.75 -11.48
CA ASN A 4 -0.80 -12.84 -11.18
C ASN A 4 -0.60 -12.68 -9.66
N GLN A 5 -1.66 -12.71 -8.88
CA GLN A 5 -1.62 -12.65 -7.42
C GLN A 5 -1.03 -13.94 -6.82
N LEU A 6 -1.40 -15.11 -7.33
CA LEU A 6 -0.82 -16.40 -6.92
C LEU A 6 0.68 -16.50 -7.26
N LEU A 7 1.08 -16.02 -8.46
CA LEU A 7 2.48 -15.92 -8.85
C LEU A 7 3.26 -14.97 -7.95
N ALA A 8 2.62 -13.87 -7.52
CA ALA A 8 3.21 -12.92 -6.61
C ALA A 8 3.45 -13.52 -5.22
N LEU A 9 2.48 -14.27 -4.68
CA LEU A 9 2.64 -15.02 -3.42
C LEU A 9 3.75 -16.08 -3.52
N ALA A 10 3.83 -16.80 -4.65
CA ALA A 10 4.88 -17.77 -4.89
C ALA A 10 6.28 -17.11 -4.95
N ARG A 11 6.39 -15.92 -5.57
CA ARG A 11 7.63 -15.14 -5.60
C ARG A 11 8.01 -14.63 -4.22
N ALA A 12 7.06 -14.17 -3.42
CA ALA A 12 7.30 -13.74 -2.05
C ALA A 12 7.85 -14.90 -1.19
N SER A 13 7.26 -16.09 -1.31
CA SER A 13 7.73 -17.28 -0.62
C SER A 13 9.13 -17.70 -1.05
N ARG A 14 9.46 -17.55 -2.34
CA ARG A 14 10.79 -17.86 -2.87
C ARG A 14 11.85 -16.84 -2.43
N ALA A 15 11.50 -15.56 -2.41
CA ALA A 15 12.40 -14.50 -1.96
C ALA A 15 12.79 -14.64 -0.48
N GLU A 16 11.89 -15.16 0.35
CA GLU A 16 12.16 -15.50 1.74
C GLU A 16 13.26 -16.56 1.87
N LEU A 17 13.31 -17.51 0.92
CA LEU A 17 14.32 -18.56 0.87
C LEU A 17 15.64 -18.09 0.27
N ASP A 18 15.60 -17.22 -0.73
CA ASP A 18 16.79 -16.76 -1.45
C ASP A 18 17.59 -15.67 -0.71
N GLY A 19 17.00 -15.02 0.29
CA GLY A 19 17.67 -14.01 1.15
C GLY A 19 18.24 -12.79 0.41
N ALA A 20 17.98 -12.64 -0.89
CA ALA A 20 18.54 -11.61 -1.74
C ALA A 20 17.84 -10.26 -1.51
N THR A 21 18.45 -9.39 -0.71
CA THR A 21 17.95 -8.03 -0.47
C THR A 21 18.88 -6.99 -1.11
N ALA A 22 18.32 -5.83 -1.43
CA ALA A 22 19.03 -4.68 -1.99
C ALA A 22 18.62 -3.39 -1.26
N SER A 23 19.31 -2.30 -1.54
CA SER A 23 18.85 -0.98 -1.19
C SER A 23 17.70 -0.58 -2.10
N VAL A 24 16.54 -0.27 -1.53
CA VAL A 24 15.33 0.10 -2.27
C VAL A 24 14.87 1.48 -1.84
N ASP A 25 14.69 2.36 -2.80
CA ASP A 25 14.11 3.70 -2.56
C ASP A 25 12.57 3.62 -2.64
N LEU A 26 11.93 3.58 -1.47
CA LEU A 26 10.47 3.55 -1.37
C LEU A 26 9.83 4.80 -1.96
N ALA A 27 10.47 5.95 -1.86
CA ALA A 27 9.93 7.20 -2.41
C ALA A 27 9.90 7.16 -3.94
N ALA A 28 10.94 6.64 -4.57
CA ALA A 28 10.97 6.44 -6.03
C ALA A 28 9.93 5.41 -6.48
N LEU A 29 9.81 4.28 -5.77
CA LEU A 29 8.78 3.26 -6.06
C LEU A 29 7.37 3.85 -5.99
N ALA A 30 7.08 4.66 -4.97
CA ALA A 30 5.75 5.26 -4.81
C ALA A 30 5.43 6.25 -5.94
N ARG A 31 6.38 7.09 -6.33
CA ARG A 31 6.20 8.02 -7.43
C ARG A 31 5.93 7.29 -8.75
N ASN A 32 6.69 6.22 -9.02
CA ASN A 32 6.51 5.41 -10.23
C ASN A 32 5.16 4.70 -10.24
N ALA A 33 4.78 4.06 -9.14
CA ALA A 33 3.49 3.39 -9.03
C ALA A 33 2.32 4.38 -9.20
N CYS A 34 2.35 5.52 -8.53
CA CYS A 34 1.30 6.54 -8.66
C CYS A 34 1.22 7.10 -10.07
N ALA A 35 2.36 7.29 -10.77
CA ALA A 35 2.37 7.73 -12.16
C ALA A 35 1.66 6.73 -13.09
N GLU A 36 1.84 5.43 -12.86
CA GLU A 36 1.15 4.40 -13.66
C GLU A 36 -0.36 4.35 -13.41
N TYR A 37 -0.80 4.59 -12.17
CA TYR A 37 -2.23 4.61 -11.84
C TYR A 37 -2.91 5.97 -12.08
N ALA A 38 -2.15 7.01 -12.42
CA ALA A 38 -2.67 8.38 -12.59
C ALA A 38 -3.81 8.46 -13.61
N GLN A 39 -3.71 7.76 -14.73
CA GLN A 39 -4.76 7.76 -15.75
C GLN A 39 -6.03 7.08 -15.26
N ALA A 40 -5.91 5.94 -14.57
CA ALA A 40 -7.05 5.22 -14.02
C ALA A 40 -7.75 6.04 -12.92
N ALA A 41 -7.00 6.71 -12.07
CA ALA A 41 -7.53 7.63 -11.07
C ALA A 41 -8.25 8.81 -11.73
N TRP A 42 -7.65 9.43 -12.72
CA TRP A 42 -8.25 10.53 -13.49
C TRP A 42 -9.60 10.16 -14.12
N GLN A 43 -9.68 8.99 -14.75
CA GLN A 43 -10.93 8.50 -15.39
C GLN A 43 -12.06 8.32 -14.38
N ARG A 44 -11.75 8.03 -13.14
CA ARG A 44 -12.70 7.93 -12.02
C ARG A 44 -13.01 9.26 -11.36
N GLY A 45 -12.25 10.31 -11.67
CA GLY A 45 -12.30 11.60 -10.98
C GLY A 45 -11.66 11.55 -9.59
N ASP A 46 -10.80 10.56 -9.33
CA ASP A 46 -10.06 10.43 -8.08
C ASP A 46 -8.83 11.36 -8.08
N GLU A 47 -8.45 11.80 -6.90
CA GLU A 47 -7.18 12.48 -6.66
C GLU A 47 -6.17 11.47 -6.10
N LEU A 48 -5.03 11.32 -6.77
CA LEU A 48 -3.95 10.45 -6.31
C LEU A 48 -2.71 11.28 -6.04
N GLU A 49 -2.27 11.32 -4.78
CA GLU A 49 -1.13 12.13 -4.35
C GLU A 49 -0.05 11.30 -3.66
N VAL A 50 1.19 11.75 -3.74
CA VAL A 50 2.36 11.18 -3.04
C VAL A 50 2.97 12.23 -2.14
N SER A 51 3.11 11.91 -0.86
CA SER A 51 3.85 12.70 0.12
C SER A 51 5.01 11.85 0.64
N ALA A 52 6.20 12.13 0.14
CA ALA A 52 7.40 11.37 0.43
C ALA A 52 8.63 12.29 0.48
N PRO A 53 9.66 11.94 1.25
CA PRO A 53 10.95 12.61 1.19
C PRO A 53 11.59 12.40 -0.20
N ASP A 54 12.68 13.12 -0.49
CA ASP A 54 13.41 12.99 -1.76
C ASP A 54 13.83 11.53 -2.01
N ALA A 55 14.31 10.86 -0.98
CA ALA A 55 14.60 9.44 -0.96
C ALA A 55 14.25 8.82 0.38
N LEU A 56 13.83 7.57 0.39
CA LEU A 56 13.61 6.76 1.59
C LEU A 56 14.14 5.35 1.34
N LEU A 57 15.37 5.11 1.76
CA LEU A 57 16.09 3.88 1.47
C LEU A 57 15.84 2.83 2.55
N VAL A 58 15.39 1.67 2.12
CA VAL A 58 15.23 0.49 2.98
C VAL A 58 15.92 -0.71 2.36
N ARG A 59 16.36 -1.63 3.21
CA ARG A 59 16.82 -2.95 2.76
C ARG A 59 15.62 -3.84 2.48
N GLY A 60 15.50 -4.35 1.26
CA GLY A 60 14.38 -5.18 0.88
C GLY A 60 14.49 -5.77 -0.51
N HIS A 61 13.40 -6.39 -0.95
CA HIS A 61 13.25 -6.98 -2.28
C HIS A 61 12.49 -5.98 -3.18
N PRO A 62 13.15 -5.37 -4.19
CA PRO A 62 12.53 -4.32 -5.01
C PRO A 62 11.22 -4.74 -5.65
N VAL A 63 11.18 -5.95 -6.23
CA VAL A 63 9.98 -6.47 -6.92
C VAL A 63 8.82 -6.68 -5.95
N LEU A 64 9.09 -7.16 -4.73
CA LEU A 64 8.04 -7.41 -3.74
C LEU A 64 7.51 -6.11 -3.15
N LEU A 65 8.37 -5.12 -2.89
CA LEU A 65 7.96 -3.82 -2.39
C LEU A 65 7.15 -3.04 -3.42
N ASP A 66 7.52 -3.12 -4.71
CA ASP A 66 6.72 -2.56 -5.80
C ASP A 66 5.34 -3.22 -5.87
N LEU A 67 5.29 -4.54 -5.79
CA LEU A 67 4.06 -5.31 -5.76
C LEU A 67 3.15 -4.92 -4.58
N LEU A 68 3.72 -4.76 -3.40
CA LEU A 68 3.01 -4.33 -2.19
C LEU A 68 2.36 -2.96 -2.40
N LEU A 69 3.13 -1.98 -2.90
CA LEU A 69 2.63 -0.64 -3.18
C LEU A 69 1.49 -0.64 -4.18
N ARG A 70 1.65 -1.37 -5.29
CA ARG A 70 0.60 -1.52 -6.30
C ARG A 70 -0.67 -2.11 -5.73
N ASN A 71 -0.56 -3.16 -4.90
CA ASN A 71 -1.75 -3.75 -4.26
C ASN A 71 -2.46 -2.77 -3.33
N LEU A 72 -1.73 -1.97 -2.56
CA LEU A 72 -2.34 -0.95 -1.69
C LEU A 72 -3.06 0.15 -2.50
N ILE A 73 -2.44 0.64 -3.58
CA ILE A 73 -3.05 1.65 -4.46
C ILE A 73 -4.27 1.08 -5.18
N GLU A 74 -4.15 -0.13 -5.74
CA GLU A 74 -5.26 -0.79 -6.42
C GLU A 74 -6.43 -1.05 -5.47
N ASN A 75 -6.17 -1.44 -4.23
CA ASN A 75 -7.21 -1.63 -3.23
C ASN A 75 -7.95 -0.33 -2.95
N ALA A 76 -7.25 0.77 -2.79
CA ALA A 76 -7.87 2.08 -2.63
C ALA A 76 -8.73 2.44 -3.85
N LEU A 77 -8.22 2.27 -5.07
CA LEU A 77 -8.98 2.56 -6.30
C LEU A 77 -10.20 1.66 -6.49
N LYS A 78 -10.11 0.38 -6.14
CA LYS A 78 -11.20 -0.59 -6.39
C LYS A 78 -12.31 -0.54 -5.33
N HIS A 79 -11.95 -0.21 -4.09
CA HIS A 79 -12.86 -0.34 -2.94
C HIS A 79 -13.40 0.98 -2.43
N THR A 80 -13.08 2.07 -3.08
CA THR A 80 -13.63 3.39 -2.80
C THR A 80 -14.55 3.85 -3.94
N PRO A 81 -15.54 4.72 -3.66
CA PRO A 81 -16.35 5.34 -4.70
C PRO A 81 -15.47 6.25 -5.59
N ALA A 82 -15.98 6.61 -6.76
CA ALA A 82 -15.37 7.63 -7.60
C ALA A 82 -15.29 8.98 -6.86
N ARG A 83 -14.32 9.81 -7.25
CA ARG A 83 -14.02 11.11 -6.64
C ARG A 83 -13.48 11.00 -5.21
N THR A 84 -12.74 9.92 -4.95
CA THR A 84 -12.02 9.72 -3.70
C THR A 84 -10.63 10.36 -3.78
N ARG A 85 -10.18 10.94 -2.68
CA ARG A 85 -8.78 11.34 -2.53
C ARG A 85 -8.00 10.16 -1.96
N ILE A 86 -6.91 9.79 -2.62
CA ILE A 86 -6.01 8.71 -2.22
C ILE A 86 -4.62 9.30 -2.04
N ALA A 87 -4.03 9.11 -0.86
CA ALA A 87 -2.70 9.60 -0.54
C ALA A 87 -1.76 8.46 -0.21
N VAL A 88 -0.64 8.39 -0.90
CA VAL A 88 0.51 7.55 -0.55
C VAL A 88 1.48 8.40 0.23
N GLN A 89 1.70 8.06 1.49
CA GLN A 89 2.52 8.84 2.41
C GLN A 89 3.61 7.96 3.01
N MET A 90 4.77 8.53 3.23
CA MET A 90 5.87 7.80 3.85
C MET A 90 6.88 8.74 4.51
N GLY A 91 7.69 8.18 5.38
CA GLY A 91 8.73 8.91 6.07
C GLY A 91 9.58 8.02 6.97
N GLU A 92 10.54 8.64 7.63
CA GLU A 92 11.33 8.00 8.67
C GLU A 92 10.51 7.92 9.96
N GLY A 93 10.63 6.79 10.64
CA GLY A 93 10.03 6.57 11.94
C GLY A 93 10.93 7.01 13.07
N GLY A 94 10.36 7.23 14.25
CA GLY A 94 11.09 7.49 15.48
C GLY A 94 11.22 6.24 16.35
N GLY A 95 12.23 6.21 17.22
CA GLY A 95 12.42 5.12 18.18
C GLY A 95 12.80 3.79 17.53
N GLU A 96 12.00 2.77 17.75
CA GLU A 96 12.22 1.41 17.21
C GLU A 96 11.78 1.24 15.75
N HIS A 97 11.08 2.23 15.18
CA HIS A 97 10.62 2.21 13.80
C HIS A 97 11.66 2.87 12.88
N GLY A 98 12.00 2.17 11.79
CA GLY A 98 12.95 2.68 10.80
C GLY A 98 12.29 3.58 9.77
N ALA A 99 11.39 3.04 9.00
CA ALA A 99 10.62 3.73 7.99
C ALA A 99 9.15 3.33 8.10
N TRP A 100 8.27 4.18 7.60
CA TRP A 100 6.86 3.86 7.48
C TRP A 100 6.34 4.27 6.12
N LEU A 101 5.35 3.53 5.67
CA LEU A 101 4.61 3.74 4.43
C LEU A 101 3.13 3.53 4.71
N GLN A 102 2.27 4.43 4.24
CA GLN A 102 0.82 4.24 4.34
C GLN A 102 0.09 4.71 3.09
N VAL A 103 -1.05 4.08 2.83
CA VAL A 103 -2.00 4.50 1.81
C VAL A 103 -3.30 4.82 2.51
N CYS A 104 -3.74 6.06 2.38
CA CYS A 104 -4.94 6.59 2.99
C CYS A 104 -5.95 7.00 1.92
N ASP A 105 -7.23 6.87 2.23
CA ASP A 105 -8.32 7.36 1.39
C ASP A 105 -9.39 8.05 2.23
N ASP A 106 -10.12 8.98 1.59
CA ASP A 106 -11.28 9.66 2.17
C ASP A 106 -12.61 9.10 1.65
N GLY A 107 -12.56 7.93 1.04
CA GLY A 107 -13.71 7.21 0.50
C GLY A 107 -14.68 6.78 1.58
N ALA A 108 -15.25 7.77 2.29
CA ALA A 108 -16.28 7.53 3.28
C ALA A 108 -17.39 6.71 2.62
N ARG A 109 -17.55 5.49 3.08
CA ARG A 109 -18.81 4.78 2.89
C ARG A 109 -19.85 5.58 3.64
N VAL A 110 -20.49 6.52 2.96
CA VAL A 110 -21.67 7.19 3.48
C VAL A 110 -22.75 6.12 3.53
N VAL A 111 -22.81 5.44 4.67
CA VAL A 111 -24.05 4.79 5.06
C VAL A 111 -24.96 5.95 5.44
N ALA A 112 -25.65 6.50 4.43
CA ALA A 112 -26.72 7.44 4.68
C ALA A 112 -27.71 6.72 5.58
N ALA A 113 -27.89 7.24 6.79
CA ALA A 113 -28.90 6.79 7.69
C ALA A 113 -30.26 6.97 6.96
N GLY A 114 -30.84 5.92 6.43
CA GLY A 114 -32.17 5.95 5.85
C GLY A 114 -32.44 5.05 4.65
N ASP A 115 -31.47 4.68 3.85
CA ASP A 115 -31.69 3.80 2.71
C ASP A 115 -30.94 2.48 2.90
N VAL A 116 -31.68 1.48 3.35
CA VAL A 116 -31.32 0.07 3.21
C VAL A 116 -31.56 -0.30 1.74
N VAL A 117 -30.80 0.28 0.83
CA VAL A 117 -30.58 -0.32 -0.47
C VAL A 117 -29.48 -1.33 -0.24
N ALA A 118 -29.83 -2.60 -0.33
CA ALA A 118 -28.90 -3.70 -0.34
C ALA A 118 -27.78 -3.36 -1.34
N ALA A 119 -26.69 -2.82 -0.85
CA ALA A 119 -25.47 -2.74 -1.62
C ALA A 119 -25.17 -4.17 -2.03
N ALA A 120 -25.09 -4.42 -3.34
CA ALA A 120 -24.66 -5.70 -3.84
C ALA A 120 -23.41 -6.10 -3.05
N PRO A 121 -23.33 -7.31 -2.53
CA PRO A 121 -22.18 -7.72 -1.74
C PRO A 121 -20.95 -7.53 -2.62
N VAL A 122 -20.07 -6.59 -2.24
CA VAL A 122 -18.74 -6.52 -2.82
C VAL A 122 -18.14 -7.91 -2.59
N PRO A 123 -17.66 -8.59 -3.64
CA PRO A 123 -17.13 -9.93 -3.48
C PRO A 123 -16.04 -9.88 -2.41
N VAL A 124 -16.31 -10.48 -1.28
CA VAL A 124 -15.44 -10.51 -0.10
C VAL A 124 -14.07 -11.07 -0.45
N ASP A 125 -14.00 -11.90 -1.47
CA ASP A 125 -12.81 -12.60 -1.94
C ASP A 125 -11.74 -11.67 -2.56
N SER A 126 -12.11 -10.55 -3.15
CA SER A 126 -11.13 -9.65 -3.79
C SER A 126 -10.38 -8.76 -2.79
N LEU A 127 -11.00 -8.40 -1.66
CA LEU A 127 -10.40 -7.63 -0.57
C LEU A 127 -9.35 -8.44 0.20
N HIS A 128 -9.60 -9.74 0.39
CA HIS A 128 -8.73 -10.61 1.15
C HIS A 128 -7.42 -10.89 0.43
N LEU A 129 -7.45 -11.12 -0.88
CA LEU A 129 -6.27 -11.53 -1.62
C LEU A 129 -5.23 -10.40 -1.76
N GLY A 130 -5.66 -9.16 -1.98
CA GLY A 130 -4.75 -8.01 -2.03
C GLY A 130 -4.06 -7.73 -0.70
N HIS A 131 -4.82 -7.77 0.39
CA HIS A 131 -4.26 -7.62 1.75
C HIS A 131 -3.40 -8.82 2.15
N GLU A 132 -3.71 -10.03 1.71
CA GLU A 132 -2.90 -11.21 1.96
C GLU A 132 -1.51 -11.09 1.29
N ILE A 133 -1.45 -10.59 0.07
CA ILE A 133 -0.18 -10.28 -0.61
C ILE A 133 0.62 -9.25 0.17
N VAL A 134 -0.03 -8.15 0.57
CA VAL A 134 0.63 -7.10 1.35
C VAL A 134 1.14 -7.64 2.68
N ALA A 135 0.34 -8.42 3.40
CA ALA A 135 0.72 -9.04 4.66
C ALA A 135 1.91 -10.02 4.48
N ARG A 136 1.91 -10.80 3.41
CA ARG A 136 2.99 -11.73 3.12
C ARG A 136 4.31 -11.02 2.77
N VAL A 137 4.23 -9.98 1.95
CA VAL A 137 5.41 -9.15 1.61
C VAL A 137 5.93 -8.43 2.86
N ALA A 138 5.04 -7.91 3.70
CA ALA A 138 5.41 -7.30 4.97
C ALA A 138 6.18 -8.29 5.87
N GLN A 139 5.70 -9.52 5.98
CA GLN A 139 6.34 -10.58 6.75
C GLN A 139 7.75 -10.89 6.24
N VAL A 140 7.95 -11.00 4.93
CA VAL A 140 9.27 -11.19 4.30
C VAL A 140 10.24 -10.07 4.70
N HIS A 141 9.75 -8.84 4.84
CA HIS A 141 10.54 -7.67 5.22
C HIS A 141 10.59 -7.40 6.74
N ARG A 142 10.03 -8.30 7.56
CA ARG A 142 9.89 -8.11 9.02
C ARG A 142 9.23 -6.79 9.37
N ALA A 143 8.33 -6.33 8.52
CA ALA A 143 7.54 -5.13 8.69
C ALA A 143 6.17 -5.47 9.30
N ARG A 144 5.62 -4.54 10.09
CA ARG A 144 4.25 -4.66 10.59
C ARG A 144 3.30 -4.01 9.59
N PHE A 145 2.23 -4.72 9.26
CA PHE A 145 1.16 -4.22 8.39
C PHE A 145 -0.17 -4.24 9.12
N GLY A 146 -0.95 -3.19 8.97
CA GLY A 146 -2.29 -3.11 9.53
C GLY A 146 -3.01 -1.82 9.24
N LYS A 147 -4.25 -1.75 9.70
CA LYS A 147 -5.04 -0.53 9.67
C LYS A 147 -4.50 0.44 10.71
N ALA A 148 -4.30 1.69 10.32
CA ALA A 148 -3.81 2.76 11.18
C ALA A 148 -4.86 3.85 11.36
N PRO A 149 -4.76 4.69 12.42
CA PRO A 149 -5.58 5.89 12.53
C PRO A 149 -5.38 6.79 11.32
N ALA A 150 -6.49 7.18 10.70
CA ALA A 150 -6.47 8.04 9.53
C ALA A 150 -6.41 9.52 9.96
N PRO A 151 -5.39 10.28 9.52
CA PRO A 151 -5.38 11.73 9.75
C PRO A 151 -6.46 12.40 8.91
N ALA A 152 -7.13 13.41 9.46
CA ALA A 152 -8.12 14.16 8.68
C ALA A 152 -7.47 14.78 7.41
N PRO A 153 -8.10 14.76 6.24
CA PRO A 153 -9.51 14.39 5.97
C PRO A 153 -9.75 12.89 5.67
N PHE A 154 -8.74 12.05 5.77
CA PHE A 154 -8.85 10.65 5.42
C PHE A 154 -9.70 9.86 6.42
N THR A 155 -10.34 8.79 5.95
CA THR A 155 -11.21 7.92 6.73
C THR A 155 -10.63 6.53 6.94
N THR A 156 -9.76 6.09 6.04
CA THR A 156 -9.11 4.80 6.08
C THR A 156 -7.63 4.93 5.77
N CYS A 157 -6.77 4.29 6.56
CA CYS A 157 -5.34 4.15 6.29
C CYS A 157 -4.89 2.73 6.53
N TYR A 158 -4.07 2.20 5.61
CA TYR A 158 -3.30 0.98 5.79
C TYR A 158 -1.82 1.33 5.83
N ARG A 159 -1.14 0.86 6.86
CA ARG A 159 0.23 1.27 7.16
C ARG A 159 1.16 0.08 7.30
N LEU A 160 2.37 0.27 6.78
CA LEU A 160 3.53 -0.57 6.97
C LEU A 160 4.54 0.17 7.85
N ASP A 161 5.05 -0.50 8.87
CA ASP A 161 6.17 -0.01 9.70
C ASP A 161 7.32 -0.99 9.56
N PHE A 162 8.45 -0.51 9.02
CA PHE A 162 9.68 -1.27 8.89
C PHE A 162 10.48 -1.20 10.19
N ALA A 163 11.20 -2.26 10.52
CA ALA A 163 12.15 -2.26 11.62
C ALA A 163 13.29 -1.26 11.36
N ARG A 164 13.86 -0.70 12.43
CA ARG A 164 14.92 0.30 12.34
C ARG A 164 16.14 -0.17 11.56
N GLU A 165 16.50 -1.44 11.71
CA GLU A 165 17.61 -2.07 10.98
C GLU A 165 17.41 -2.15 9.47
N SER A 166 16.17 -2.01 9.00
CA SER A 166 15.85 -1.98 7.57
C SER A 166 16.08 -0.61 6.94
N LEU A 167 16.07 0.47 7.73
CA LEU A 167 16.31 1.82 7.24
C LEU A 167 17.80 2.01 6.93
N LEU A 168 18.08 2.44 5.70
CA LEU A 168 19.43 2.75 5.24
C LEU A 168 19.61 4.27 5.24
N THR A 169 20.65 4.76 5.90
CA THR A 169 21.04 6.17 5.81
C THR A 169 21.74 6.41 4.48
N ALA A 170 21.38 7.51 3.80
CA ALA A 170 22.17 8.01 2.69
C ALA A 170 23.54 8.41 3.24
N GLY A 171 24.59 7.68 2.81
CA GLY A 171 25.97 7.97 3.15
C GLY A 171 26.46 9.23 2.46
#